data_a2684b945396f5d164280e18a83fd6a6
#
_entry.id   a2684b945396f5d164280e18a83fd6a6
#
_cell.length_a   1.000
_cell.length_b   1.000
_cell.length_c   1.000
_cell.angle_alpha   90.00
_cell.angle_beta   90.00
_cell.angle_gamma   90.00
#
_symmetry.space_group_name_H-M   'P 1'
#
loop_
_entity.id
_entity.type
_entity.pdbx_description
1 polymer ?
#
loop_
_entity_poly.entity_id
_entity_poly.type
_entity_poly.pdbx_seq_one_letter_code
_entity_poly.pdbx_strand_id
1 'polypeptide(L)'
;MRRIFILLCLLMVWTESALAAGNLGVLWDWQAPGEKESRRVQGEKLPGIDVLSPSWFIIENAQGKIKNRHGSVKYVRQAHNKGYQVWALITNNFAPKMTSKLLDSPLARKMVIAQMEQLGKDYELDGFNLDFENINPADKDKLTDFVEEISKALKHQGLIISIDVTIPSNSGYWSKCYDLKAIAEVVDYMMLMAYDEHGAGSEVSGSVASLPWVEDGIQKTLQEGVPEAKLILGMPLYMRLWQETKGKVKAKTLS
;
A
#
# COMPACT_ATOMS: atom_id res chain seq x y z
N MET A 1 63.03 13.48 22.19
CA MET A 1 61.90 14.00 21.40
C MET A 1 60.86 12.87 21.28
N ARG A 2 59.78 12.94 22.10
CA ARG A 2 58.66 11.98 22.07
C ARG A 2 57.60 12.53 21.12
N ARG A 3 57.31 11.82 20.02
CA ARG A 3 56.21 12.14 19.10
C ARG A 3 54.92 11.54 19.68
N ILE A 4 53.98 12.41 20.07
CA ILE A 4 52.62 12.05 20.47
C ILE A 4 51.82 11.92 19.18
N PHE A 5 51.32 10.70 18.89
CA PHE A 5 50.33 10.46 17.85
C PHE A 5 48.95 10.69 18.48
N ILE A 6 48.26 11.75 18.05
CA ILE A 6 46.85 11.96 18.39
C ILE A 6 46.02 11.16 17.38
N LEU A 7 45.39 10.11 17.85
CA LEU A 7 44.43 9.33 17.10
C LEU A 7 43.07 10.05 17.14
N LEU A 8 42.71 10.71 16.05
CA LEU A 8 41.40 11.32 15.91
C LEU A 8 40.39 10.18 15.57
N CYS A 9 39.65 9.71 16.58
CA CYS A 9 38.45 8.86 16.35
C CYS A 9 37.34 9.79 15.83
N LEU A 10 37.07 9.73 14.54
CA LEU A 10 35.87 10.25 13.95
C LEU A 10 34.69 9.33 14.38
N LEU A 11 33.98 9.73 15.42
CA LEU A 11 32.66 9.22 15.74
C LEU A 11 31.70 9.69 14.62
N MET A 12 31.45 8.83 13.66
CA MET A 12 30.26 8.97 12.82
C MET A 12 29.03 8.77 13.69
N VAL A 13 28.45 9.86 14.16
CA VAL A 13 27.10 9.87 14.71
C VAL A 13 26.18 9.64 13.53
N TRP A 14 25.71 8.41 13.35
CA TRP A 14 24.54 8.14 12.55
C TRP A 14 23.37 8.78 13.31
N THR A 15 23.00 9.98 12.91
CA THR A 15 21.69 10.51 13.26
C THR A 15 20.68 9.69 12.44
N GLU A 16 20.14 8.62 13.04
CA GLU A 16 18.82 8.18 12.65
C GLU A 16 17.92 9.40 12.80
N SER A 17 17.54 9.97 11.67
CA SER A 17 16.44 10.91 11.64
C SER A 17 15.20 10.12 12.04
N ALA A 18 14.98 9.98 13.35
CA ALA A 18 13.65 9.70 13.84
C ALA A 18 12.77 10.80 13.24
N LEU A 19 12.05 10.48 12.17
CA LEU A 19 10.92 11.29 11.75
C LEU A 19 10.12 11.51 13.02
N ALA A 20 10.15 12.76 13.51
CA ALA A 20 9.29 13.15 14.61
C ALA A 20 7.92 12.58 14.29
N ALA A 21 7.22 12.03 15.32
CA ALA A 21 5.91 11.42 15.19
C ALA A 21 4.89 12.44 14.64
N GLY A 22 5.00 12.73 13.37
CA GLY A 22 4.09 13.49 12.56
C GLY A 22 3.24 12.50 11.77
N ASN A 23 1.96 12.75 11.65
CA ASN A 23 1.07 11.93 10.84
C ASN A 23 1.58 11.92 9.40
N LEU A 24 1.97 10.73 8.90
CA LEU A 24 2.37 10.53 7.52
C LEU A 24 1.13 10.59 6.62
N GLY A 25 1.05 11.59 5.75
CA GLY A 25 -0.03 11.72 4.79
C GLY A 25 0.28 11.00 3.48
N VAL A 26 -0.54 10.02 3.13
CA VAL A 26 -0.44 9.29 1.86
C VAL A 26 -1.68 9.54 1.02
N LEU A 27 -1.49 9.94 -0.23
CA LEU A 27 -2.56 10.10 -1.20
C LEU A 27 -2.51 8.97 -2.24
N TRP A 28 -3.53 8.13 -2.28
CA TRP A 28 -3.74 7.22 -3.42
C TRP A 28 -4.20 8.00 -4.64
N ASP A 29 -3.42 7.88 -5.70
CA ASP A 29 -3.67 8.60 -6.95
C ASP A 29 -4.20 7.63 -8.02
N TRP A 30 -5.53 7.55 -8.09
CA TRP A 30 -6.21 6.79 -9.13
C TRP A 30 -6.26 7.62 -10.41
N GLN A 31 -5.59 7.12 -11.45
CA GLN A 31 -5.72 7.68 -12.78
C GLN A 31 -6.96 7.08 -13.49
N ALA A 32 -7.86 7.95 -13.92
CA ALA A 32 -9.00 7.52 -14.73
C ALA A 32 -8.51 6.91 -16.07
N PRO A 33 -9.22 5.91 -16.63
CA PRO A 33 -8.91 5.39 -17.95
C PRO A 33 -8.87 6.52 -18.98
N GLY A 34 -7.73 6.70 -19.66
CA GLY A 34 -7.52 7.73 -20.67
C GLY A 34 -6.90 9.04 -20.18
N GLU A 35 -6.69 9.24 -18.90
CA GLU A 35 -5.85 10.33 -18.38
C GLU A 35 -4.39 10.08 -18.75
N LYS A 36 -3.80 11.03 -19.51
CA LYS A 36 -2.40 10.92 -19.95
C LYS A 36 -1.39 11.30 -18.88
N GLU A 37 -1.76 12.16 -17.93
CA GLU A 37 -0.92 12.58 -16.79
C GLU A 37 -1.83 12.90 -15.60
N SER A 38 -1.44 12.44 -14.41
CA SER A 38 -2.14 12.82 -13.18
C SER A 38 -1.97 14.31 -12.89
N ARG A 39 -3.07 14.97 -12.52
CA ARG A 39 -3.07 16.39 -12.13
C ARG A 39 -2.42 16.65 -10.77
N ARG A 40 -2.19 15.62 -9.98
CA ARG A 40 -1.71 15.72 -8.59
C ARG A 40 -0.32 16.37 -8.49
N VAL A 41 0.54 16.13 -9.48
CA VAL A 41 1.89 16.73 -9.52
C VAL A 41 1.95 18.08 -10.27
N GLN A 42 0.83 18.60 -10.78
CA GLN A 42 0.81 19.87 -11.55
C GLN A 42 0.54 21.10 -10.68
N GLY A 43 -0.24 20.98 -9.60
CA GLY A 43 -0.57 22.06 -8.68
C GLY A 43 0.50 22.30 -7.59
N GLU A 44 0.17 23.05 -6.55
CA GLU A 44 0.99 23.20 -5.35
C GLU A 44 1.00 21.90 -4.52
N LYS A 45 1.99 21.74 -3.64
CA LYS A 45 2.02 20.61 -2.69
C LYS A 45 0.80 20.68 -1.80
N LEU A 46 0.09 19.56 -1.69
CA LEU A 46 -1.06 19.43 -0.79
C LEU A 46 -0.57 19.43 0.67
N PRO A 47 -1.08 20.31 1.53
CA PRO A 47 -0.72 20.32 2.93
C PRO A 47 -1.04 18.98 3.62
N GLY A 48 -0.11 18.48 4.42
CA GLY A 48 -0.29 17.22 5.16
C GLY A 48 -0.15 15.95 4.32
N ILE A 49 0.20 16.06 3.03
CA ILE A 49 0.53 14.91 2.17
C ILE A 49 2.04 14.86 1.95
N ASP A 50 2.62 13.70 2.23
CA ASP A 50 4.05 13.44 2.10
C ASP A 50 4.35 12.45 0.98
N VAL A 51 3.41 11.56 0.70
CA VAL A 51 3.54 10.45 -0.24
C VAL A 51 2.41 10.45 -1.25
N LEU A 52 2.75 10.22 -2.51
CA LEU A 52 1.80 9.89 -3.57
C LEU A 52 1.92 8.40 -3.88
N SER A 53 0.78 7.69 -3.89
CA SER A 53 0.72 6.26 -4.22
C SER A 53 -0.11 6.04 -5.50
N PRO A 54 0.51 6.20 -6.68
CA PRO A 54 -0.20 6.04 -7.95
C PRO A 54 -0.42 4.57 -8.30
N SER A 55 -1.61 4.24 -8.79
CA SER A 55 -2.01 2.87 -9.18
C SER A 55 -1.46 2.50 -10.56
N TRP A 56 -0.17 2.10 -10.62
CA TRP A 56 0.54 1.92 -11.88
C TRP A 56 0.75 0.48 -12.31
N PHE A 57 0.92 -0.46 -11.37
CA PHE A 57 1.38 -1.79 -11.67
C PHE A 57 0.36 -2.87 -11.35
N ILE A 58 0.32 -3.90 -12.20
CA ILE A 58 -0.55 -5.05 -12.00
C ILE A 58 0.24 -6.32 -12.24
N ILE A 59 0.08 -7.30 -11.37
CA ILE A 59 0.49 -8.66 -11.64
C ILE A 59 -0.50 -9.26 -12.65
N GLU A 60 -0.03 -9.44 -13.89
CA GLU A 60 -0.88 -9.78 -15.03
C GLU A 60 -1.23 -11.29 -15.08
N ASN A 61 -0.34 -12.13 -14.57
CA ASN A 61 -0.51 -13.59 -14.67
C ASN A 61 0.20 -14.35 -13.54
N ALA A 62 -0.10 -15.66 -13.46
CA ALA A 62 0.46 -16.55 -12.45
C ALA A 62 1.96 -16.84 -12.60
N GLN A 63 2.59 -16.47 -13.70
CA GLN A 63 4.03 -16.53 -13.90
C GLN A 63 4.77 -15.33 -13.33
N GLY A 64 4.03 -14.37 -12.74
CA GLY A 64 4.61 -13.20 -12.08
C GLY A 64 4.96 -12.06 -13.02
N LYS A 65 4.40 -11.99 -14.23
CA LYS A 65 4.60 -10.85 -15.13
C LYS A 65 3.90 -9.62 -14.57
N ILE A 66 4.64 -8.53 -14.44
CA ILE A 66 4.08 -7.22 -14.08
C ILE A 66 3.78 -6.42 -15.34
N LYS A 67 2.59 -5.85 -15.39
CA LYS A 67 2.17 -4.89 -16.41
C LYS A 67 2.21 -3.49 -15.85
N ASN A 68 2.92 -2.61 -16.53
CA ASN A 68 2.87 -1.18 -16.28
C ASN A 68 1.68 -0.58 -17.02
N ARG A 69 0.83 0.18 -16.32
CA ARG A 69 -0.30 0.90 -16.90
C ARG A 69 0.00 2.37 -17.14
N HIS A 70 0.63 3.04 -16.17
CA HIS A 70 0.75 4.49 -16.16
C HIS A 70 2.07 5.00 -15.56
N GLY A 71 3.03 4.13 -15.26
CA GLY A 71 4.31 4.52 -14.67
C GLY A 71 5.05 5.57 -15.49
N SER A 72 5.54 6.62 -14.84
CA SER A 72 6.16 7.78 -15.48
C SER A 72 7.28 8.35 -14.62
N VAL A 73 8.51 8.29 -15.13
CA VAL A 73 9.68 8.94 -14.50
C VAL A 73 9.46 10.46 -14.40
N LYS A 74 8.81 11.06 -15.40
CA LYS A 74 8.48 12.50 -15.36
C LYS A 74 7.59 12.83 -14.15
N TYR A 75 6.57 12.00 -13.88
CA TYR A 75 5.71 12.17 -12.71
C TYR A 75 6.53 12.11 -11.41
N VAL A 76 7.38 11.09 -11.27
CA VAL A 76 8.19 10.90 -10.05
C VAL A 76 9.10 12.11 -9.82
N ARG A 77 9.82 12.57 -10.84
CA ARG A 77 10.67 13.77 -10.74
C ARG A 77 9.88 15.03 -10.40
N GLN A 78 8.66 15.19 -10.94
CA GLN A 78 7.78 16.30 -10.57
C GLN A 78 7.31 16.20 -9.12
N ALA A 79 7.00 14.99 -8.64
CA ALA A 79 6.64 14.73 -7.25
C ALA A 79 7.81 15.06 -6.31
N HIS A 80 9.00 14.56 -6.60
CA HIS A 80 10.23 14.86 -5.84
C HIS A 80 10.54 16.37 -5.78
N ASN A 81 10.40 17.08 -6.89
CA ASN A 81 10.60 18.54 -6.93
C ASN A 81 9.62 19.30 -6.02
N LYS A 82 8.52 18.69 -5.64
CA LYS A 82 7.54 19.24 -4.69
C LYS A 82 7.70 18.70 -3.26
N GLY A 83 8.68 17.84 -3.04
CA GLY A 83 8.94 17.21 -1.74
C GLY A 83 7.96 16.11 -1.38
N TYR A 84 7.37 15.42 -2.37
CA TYR A 84 6.66 14.16 -2.17
C TYR A 84 7.61 12.98 -2.35
N GLN A 85 7.37 11.90 -1.65
CA GLN A 85 7.81 10.56 -2.02
C GLN A 85 6.78 9.92 -2.97
N VAL A 86 7.21 8.91 -3.74
CA VAL A 86 6.33 8.14 -4.62
C VAL A 86 6.43 6.65 -4.27
N TRP A 87 5.36 6.09 -3.70
CA TRP A 87 5.23 4.66 -3.42
C TRP A 87 4.23 4.07 -4.42
N ALA A 88 4.74 3.56 -5.54
CA ALA A 88 3.87 3.08 -6.61
C ALA A 88 3.06 1.86 -6.18
N LEU A 89 1.73 1.91 -6.38
CA LEU A 89 0.85 0.81 -6.04
C LEU A 89 0.95 -0.31 -7.08
N ILE A 90 1.05 -1.54 -6.57
CA ILE A 90 1.01 -2.77 -7.33
C ILE A 90 -0.11 -3.68 -6.81
N THR A 91 -1.00 -4.12 -7.70
CA THR A 91 -2.16 -4.95 -7.34
C THR A 91 -2.10 -6.34 -7.97
N ASN A 92 -2.73 -7.32 -7.30
CA ASN A 92 -3.02 -8.65 -7.86
C ASN A 92 -4.29 -8.66 -8.73
N ASN A 93 -4.87 -7.50 -9.01
CA ASN A 93 -6.09 -7.33 -9.83
C ASN A 93 -7.30 -8.13 -9.29
N PHE A 94 -7.41 -8.29 -7.97
CA PHE A 94 -8.50 -9.02 -7.30
C PHE A 94 -8.70 -10.45 -7.81
N ALA A 95 -7.64 -11.11 -8.31
CA ALA A 95 -7.70 -12.39 -9.01
C ALA A 95 -7.27 -13.58 -8.12
N PRO A 96 -8.14 -14.15 -7.26
CA PRO A 96 -7.74 -15.12 -6.24
C PRO A 96 -7.10 -16.38 -6.83
N LYS A 97 -7.66 -16.94 -7.92
CA LYS A 97 -7.11 -18.14 -8.56
C LYS A 97 -5.74 -17.92 -9.19
N MET A 98 -5.51 -16.75 -9.76
CA MET A 98 -4.22 -16.37 -10.32
C MET A 98 -3.21 -16.17 -9.19
N THR A 99 -3.61 -15.47 -8.13
CA THR A 99 -2.77 -15.19 -6.96
C THR A 99 -2.36 -16.49 -6.26
N SER A 100 -3.28 -17.45 -6.02
CA SER A 100 -2.93 -18.76 -5.45
C SER A 100 -1.83 -19.46 -6.24
N LYS A 101 -1.94 -19.49 -7.57
CA LYS A 101 -0.93 -20.13 -8.44
C LYS A 101 0.41 -19.40 -8.41
N LEU A 102 0.39 -18.08 -8.31
CA LEU A 102 1.61 -17.26 -8.18
C LEU A 102 2.30 -17.56 -6.85
N LEU A 103 1.54 -17.57 -5.75
CA LEU A 103 2.06 -17.83 -4.40
C LEU A 103 2.65 -19.25 -4.27
N ASP A 104 2.07 -20.23 -4.96
CA ASP A 104 2.56 -21.62 -5.02
C ASP A 104 3.88 -21.77 -5.79
N SER A 105 4.26 -20.79 -6.61
CA SER A 105 5.44 -20.88 -7.49
C SER A 105 6.61 -20.02 -6.99
N PRO A 106 7.66 -20.60 -6.38
CA PRO A 106 8.85 -19.84 -6.00
C PRO A 106 9.50 -19.09 -7.17
N LEU A 107 9.41 -19.64 -8.40
CA LEU A 107 9.92 -18.97 -9.58
C LEU A 107 9.10 -17.73 -9.95
N ALA A 108 7.77 -17.81 -9.85
CA ALA A 108 6.90 -16.68 -10.13
C ALA A 108 7.08 -15.56 -9.09
N ARG A 109 7.19 -15.90 -7.79
CA ARG A 109 7.49 -14.92 -6.74
C ARG A 109 8.82 -14.20 -6.98
N LYS A 110 9.89 -14.94 -7.30
CA LYS A 110 11.19 -14.35 -7.68
C LYS A 110 11.10 -13.46 -8.92
N MET A 111 10.29 -13.84 -9.90
CA MET A 111 10.08 -13.04 -11.10
C MET A 111 9.39 -11.70 -10.77
N VAL A 112 8.39 -11.69 -9.88
CA VAL A 112 7.76 -10.44 -9.41
C VAL A 112 8.79 -9.56 -8.71
N ILE A 113 9.52 -10.12 -7.76
CA ILE A 113 10.52 -9.38 -6.97
C ILE A 113 11.58 -8.75 -7.88
N ALA A 114 12.15 -9.51 -8.80
CA ALA A 114 13.17 -9.00 -9.73
C ALA A 114 12.64 -7.86 -10.62
N GLN A 115 11.37 -7.94 -11.06
CA GLN A 115 10.76 -6.85 -11.80
C GLN A 115 10.51 -5.62 -10.90
N MET A 116 10.06 -5.81 -9.65
CA MET A 116 9.87 -4.69 -8.72
C MET A 116 11.20 -3.99 -8.42
N GLU A 117 12.29 -4.74 -8.21
CA GLU A 117 13.64 -4.19 -8.05
C GLU A 117 14.06 -3.32 -9.25
N GLN A 118 13.76 -3.79 -10.46
CA GLN A 118 14.07 -3.06 -11.68
C GLN A 118 13.18 -1.82 -11.84
N LEU A 119 11.87 -1.96 -11.58
CA LEU A 119 10.92 -0.85 -11.63
C LEU A 119 11.25 0.25 -10.61
N GLY A 120 11.68 -0.12 -9.39
CA GLY A 120 12.15 0.84 -8.39
C GLY A 120 13.27 1.73 -8.93
N LYS A 121 14.24 1.14 -9.60
CA LYS A 121 15.37 1.84 -10.24
C LYS A 121 14.96 2.65 -11.46
N ASP A 122 14.22 2.03 -12.39
CA ASP A 122 13.86 2.63 -13.68
C ASP A 122 12.95 3.85 -13.51
N TYR A 123 12.10 3.83 -12.48
CA TYR A 123 11.16 4.92 -12.19
C TYR A 123 11.62 5.84 -11.06
N GLU A 124 12.78 5.60 -10.44
CA GLU A 124 13.31 6.40 -9.33
C GLU A 124 12.32 6.43 -8.14
N LEU A 125 11.68 5.28 -7.81
CA LEU A 125 10.65 5.18 -6.77
C LEU A 125 11.27 5.23 -5.38
N ASP A 126 10.51 5.75 -4.41
CA ASP A 126 10.86 5.73 -2.99
C ASP A 126 10.28 4.49 -2.28
N GLY A 127 9.31 3.82 -2.87
CA GLY A 127 8.69 2.63 -2.31
C GLY A 127 7.63 1.99 -3.20
N PHE A 128 7.02 0.94 -2.64
CA PHE A 128 5.86 0.27 -3.22
C PHE A 128 4.74 0.14 -2.18
N ASN A 129 3.51 0.30 -2.64
CA ASN A 129 2.31 -0.05 -1.90
C ASN A 129 1.71 -1.33 -2.48
N LEU A 130 1.61 -2.38 -1.67
CA LEU A 130 1.09 -3.69 -2.07
C LEU A 130 -0.43 -3.69 -1.85
N ASP A 131 -1.19 -3.69 -2.94
CA ASP A 131 -2.66 -3.76 -2.95
C ASP A 131 -3.11 -5.17 -3.35
N PHE A 132 -2.86 -6.15 -2.47
CA PHE A 132 -3.18 -7.56 -2.72
C PHE A 132 -4.48 -7.93 -2.00
N GLU A 133 -5.56 -7.93 -2.74
CA GLU A 133 -6.91 -8.14 -2.23
C GLU A 133 -7.60 -9.37 -2.83
N ASN A 134 -8.74 -9.77 -2.22
CA ASN A 134 -9.51 -10.92 -2.65
C ASN A 134 -8.65 -12.19 -2.75
N ILE A 135 -7.93 -12.51 -1.67
CA ILE A 135 -7.01 -13.63 -1.56
C ILE A 135 -7.71 -14.84 -0.97
N ASN A 136 -7.42 -16.03 -1.47
CA ASN A 136 -7.92 -17.27 -0.85
C ASN A 136 -7.38 -17.37 0.59
N PRO A 137 -8.23 -17.53 1.61
CA PRO A 137 -7.78 -17.63 3.00
C PRO A 137 -6.83 -18.81 3.26
N ALA A 138 -6.86 -19.85 2.44
CA ALA A 138 -5.91 -20.96 2.49
C ALA A 138 -4.47 -20.56 2.06
N ASP A 139 -4.31 -19.42 1.44
CA ASP A 139 -3.01 -18.90 1.02
C ASP A 139 -2.43 -17.84 1.99
N LYS A 140 -3.03 -17.68 3.17
CA LYS A 140 -2.63 -16.70 4.18
C LYS A 140 -1.13 -16.74 4.49
N ASP A 141 -0.60 -17.92 4.82
CA ASP A 141 0.81 -18.09 5.18
C ASP A 141 1.72 -17.82 3.97
N LYS A 142 1.33 -18.29 2.77
CA LYS A 142 2.07 -18.05 1.53
C LYS A 142 2.09 -16.57 1.14
N LEU A 143 1.00 -15.83 1.41
CA LEU A 143 0.97 -14.38 1.21
C LEU A 143 1.94 -13.70 2.17
N THR A 144 1.95 -14.09 3.43
CA THR A 144 2.89 -13.57 4.44
C THR A 144 4.33 -13.80 4.01
N ASP A 145 4.68 -15.04 3.63
CA ASP A 145 6.02 -15.40 3.12
C ASP A 145 6.41 -14.53 1.91
N PHE A 146 5.47 -14.31 0.98
CA PHE A 146 5.74 -13.52 -0.22
C PHE A 146 5.96 -12.03 0.10
N VAL A 147 5.18 -11.46 1.03
CA VAL A 147 5.39 -10.09 1.52
C VAL A 147 6.74 -9.95 2.22
N GLU A 148 7.16 -10.97 3.00
CA GLU A 148 8.49 -11.01 3.61
C GLU A 148 9.60 -11.04 2.54
N GLU A 149 9.49 -11.92 1.53
CA GLU A 149 10.42 -12.01 0.41
C GLU A 149 10.56 -10.65 -0.32
N ILE A 150 9.44 -9.98 -0.62
CA ILE A 150 9.40 -8.64 -1.24
C ILE A 150 10.11 -7.63 -0.32
N SER A 151 9.70 -7.55 0.93
CA SER A 151 10.24 -6.58 1.90
C SER A 151 11.74 -6.73 2.06
N LYS A 152 12.23 -7.97 2.23
CA LYS A 152 13.65 -8.25 2.36
C LYS A 152 14.45 -7.81 1.14
N ALA A 153 13.97 -8.09 -0.08
CA ALA A 153 14.67 -7.74 -1.31
C ALA A 153 14.69 -6.22 -1.53
N LEU A 154 13.55 -5.56 -1.41
CA LEU A 154 13.42 -4.15 -1.79
C LEU A 154 13.99 -3.19 -0.73
N LYS A 155 13.91 -3.52 0.55
CA LYS A 155 14.52 -2.73 1.63
C LYS A 155 16.05 -2.64 1.50
N HIS A 156 16.70 -3.65 0.92
CA HIS A 156 18.13 -3.56 0.61
C HIS A 156 18.47 -2.47 -0.43
N GLN A 157 17.48 -2.00 -1.19
CA GLN A 157 17.62 -0.89 -2.12
C GLN A 157 17.16 0.45 -1.52
N GLY A 158 16.80 0.48 -0.25
CA GLY A 158 16.29 1.66 0.45
C GLY A 158 14.83 1.99 0.13
N LEU A 159 14.08 1.05 -0.49
CA LEU A 159 12.68 1.24 -0.83
C LEU A 159 11.77 0.96 0.38
N ILE A 160 10.78 1.82 0.59
CA ILE A 160 9.71 1.63 1.58
C ILE A 160 8.71 0.62 1.06
N ILE A 161 8.23 -0.26 1.92
CA ILE A 161 7.17 -1.23 1.61
C ILE A 161 5.97 -0.99 2.50
N SER A 162 4.85 -0.66 1.90
CA SER A 162 3.54 -0.62 2.55
C SER A 162 2.60 -1.65 1.94
N ILE A 163 1.56 -2.01 2.69
CA ILE A 163 0.52 -2.94 2.24
C ILE A 163 -0.86 -2.44 2.65
N ASP A 164 -1.81 -2.56 1.72
CA ASP A 164 -3.22 -2.30 1.98
C ASP A 164 -3.86 -3.52 2.64
N VAL A 165 -4.59 -3.31 3.73
CA VAL A 165 -5.31 -4.35 4.47
C VAL A 165 -6.70 -3.89 4.83
N THR A 166 -7.63 -4.84 4.92
CA THR A 166 -9.00 -4.55 5.34
C THR A 166 -9.17 -4.65 6.86
N ILE A 167 -10.22 -4.04 7.39
CA ILE A 167 -10.63 -4.20 8.79
C ILE A 167 -10.84 -5.69 9.09
N PRO A 168 -10.31 -6.21 10.23
CA PRO A 168 -10.52 -7.58 10.67
C PRO A 168 -12.00 -7.95 10.74
N SER A 169 -12.39 -8.99 10.02
CA SER A 169 -13.77 -9.43 9.90
C SER A 169 -13.88 -10.94 9.68
N ASN A 170 -15.11 -11.46 9.58
CA ASN A 170 -15.33 -12.87 9.25
C ASN A 170 -15.21 -13.21 7.76
N SER A 171 -14.95 -12.21 6.91
CA SER A 171 -14.74 -12.44 5.48
C SER A 171 -13.47 -13.25 5.20
N GLY A 172 -13.60 -14.37 4.52
CA GLY A 172 -12.47 -15.24 4.17
C GLY A 172 -11.50 -14.54 3.22
N TYR A 173 -12.00 -14.14 2.06
CA TYR A 173 -11.19 -13.61 0.96
C TYR A 173 -10.70 -12.17 1.16
N TRP A 174 -11.38 -11.39 2.01
CA TRP A 174 -11.10 -9.97 2.20
C TRP A 174 -10.38 -9.66 3.52
N SER A 175 -10.45 -10.56 4.51
CA SER A 175 -9.86 -10.28 5.82
C SER A 175 -9.03 -11.44 6.36
N LYS A 176 -9.58 -12.67 6.43
CA LYS A 176 -8.88 -13.84 6.98
C LYS A 176 -7.68 -14.31 6.16
N CYS A 177 -7.49 -13.74 4.99
CA CYS A 177 -6.32 -13.97 4.14
C CYS A 177 -5.06 -13.25 4.62
N TYR A 178 -5.15 -12.30 5.58
CA TYR A 178 -3.99 -11.61 6.13
C TYR A 178 -3.60 -12.16 7.50
N ASP A 179 -2.32 -12.38 7.72
CA ASP A 179 -1.72 -12.45 9.04
C ASP A 179 -1.19 -11.06 9.39
N LEU A 180 -2.06 -10.24 9.99
CA LEU A 180 -1.76 -8.83 10.22
C LEU A 180 -0.51 -8.63 11.06
N LYS A 181 -0.33 -9.46 12.11
CA LYS A 181 0.84 -9.39 12.99
C LYS A 181 2.12 -9.72 12.24
N ALA A 182 2.16 -10.87 11.57
CA ALA A 182 3.36 -11.33 10.86
C ALA A 182 3.72 -10.38 9.70
N ILE A 183 2.73 -9.89 8.97
CA ILE A 183 2.93 -8.88 7.91
C ILE A 183 3.48 -7.58 8.49
N ALA A 184 2.94 -7.10 9.63
CA ALA A 184 3.41 -5.88 10.28
C ALA A 184 4.87 -5.95 10.74
N GLU A 185 5.40 -7.14 11.02
CA GLU A 185 6.80 -7.33 11.40
C GLU A 185 7.75 -7.00 10.23
N VAL A 186 7.34 -7.26 8.99
CA VAL A 186 8.22 -7.19 7.81
C VAL A 186 8.03 -5.93 6.94
N VAL A 187 6.84 -5.31 6.92
CA VAL A 187 6.59 -4.08 6.16
C VAL A 187 6.93 -2.83 6.99
N ASP A 188 7.04 -1.67 6.33
CA ASP A 188 7.24 -0.38 6.99
C ASP A 188 5.91 0.19 7.47
N TYR A 189 4.86 0.10 6.65
CA TYR A 189 3.52 0.60 6.97
C TYR A 189 2.42 -0.36 6.52
N MET A 190 1.30 -0.32 7.22
CA MET A 190 0.05 -0.99 6.86
C MET A 190 -1.04 0.07 6.69
N MET A 191 -1.64 0.11 5.52
CA MET A 191 -2.73 1.04 5.21
C MET A 191 -4.06 0.34 5.45
N LEU A 192 -4.74 0.70 6.52
CA LEU A 192 -6.05 0.15 6.85
C LEU A 192 -7.12 0.78 5.97
N MET A 193 -7.70 0.00 5.08
CA MET A 193 -8.82 0.41 4.23
C MET A 193 -10.11 0.51 5.07
N ALA A 194 -10.24 1.59 5.85
CA ALA A 194 -11.38 1.83 6.72
C ALA A 194 -12.52 2.54 5.97
N TYR A 195 -12.94 1.96 4.85
CA TYR A 195 -14.02 2.43 3.99
C TYR A 195 -14.75 1.25 3.35
N ASP A 196 -15.84 1.55 2.62
CA ASP A 196 -16.78 0.58 2.08
C ASP A 196 -17.53 -0.24 3.15
N GLU A 197 -17.80 0.38 4.32
CA GLU A 197 -18.72 -0.15 5.33
C GLU A 197 -20.03 -0.60 4.67
N HIS A 198 -20.59 0.25 3.80
CA HIS A 198 -21.63 -0.12 2.85
C HIS A 198 -21.09 0.05 1.43
N GLY A 199 -20.55 -1.04 0.88
CA GLY A 199 -19.98 -1.07 -0.47
C GLY A 199 -21.04 -0.95 -1.57
N ALA A 200 -20.61 -0.83 -2.83
CA ALA A 200 -21.53 -0.66 -3.98
C ALA A 200 -22.54 -1.81 -4.15
N GLY A 201 -22.24 -3.00 -3.64
CA GLY A 201 -23.12 -4.18 -3.68
C GLY A 201 -23.95 -4.39 -2.40
N SER A 202 -23.94 -3.43 -1.47
CA SER A 202 -24.71 -3.55 -0.24
C SER A 202 -26.22 -3.61 -0.51
N GLU A 203 -26.90 -4.50 0.20
CA GLU A 203 -28.37 -4.63 0.13
C GLU A 203 -29.09 -3.57 0.96
N VAL A 204 -28.35 -2.83 1.79
CA VAL A 204 -28.86 -1.73 2.61
C VAL A 204 -28.02 -0.48 2.33
N SER A 205 -28.69 0.67 2.30
CA SER A 205 -28.02 1.97 2.22
C SER A 205 -27.34 2.32 3.52
N GLY A 206 -26.22 3.05 3.44
CA GLY A 206 -25.50 3.47 4.64
C GLY A 206 -24.26 4.29 4.34
N SER A 207 -23.52 4.62 5.38
CA SER A 207 -22.26 5.35 5.27
C SER A 207 -21.20 4.53 4.54
N VAL A 208 -20.31 5.23 3.83
CA VAL A 208 -19.08 4.60 3.29
C VAL A 208 -18.10 4.27 4.42
N ALA A 209 -18.07 5.10 5.46
CA ALA A 209 -17.21 4.94 6.63
C ALA A 209 -17.83 5.73 7.80
N SER A 210 -18.62 5.09 8.65
CA SER A 210 -19.14 5.74 9.84
C SER A 210 -18.06 5.78 10.92
N LEU A 211 -18.03 6.85 11.73
CA LEU A 211 -17.00 7.01 12.75
C LEU A 211 -16.94 5.82 13.72
N PRO A 212 -18.06 5.31 14.29
CA PRO A 212 -18.01 4.16 15.19
C PRO A 212 -17.44 2.90 14.54
N TRP A 213 -17.74 2.66 13.25
CA TRP A 213 -17.23 1.51 12.51
C TRP A 213 -15.72 1.64 12.22
N VAL A 214 -15.25 2.86 11.91
CA VAL A 214 -13.82 3.14 11.72
C VAL A 214 -13.05 2.95 13.03
N GLU A 215 -13.55 3.51 14.15
CA GLU A 215 -12.94 3.36 15.48
C GLU A 215 -12.85 1.88 15.89
N ASP A 216 -13.92 1.11 15.74
CA ASP A 216 -13.94 -0.33 15.99
C ASP A 216 -12.93 -1.08 15.09
N GLY A 217 -12.85 -0.68 13.82
CA GLY A 217 -11.89 -1.24 12.86
C GLY A 217 -10.43 -1.01 13.25
N ILE A 218 -10.09 0.20 13.69
CA ILE A 218 -8.75 0.53 14.21
C ILE A 218 -8.45 -0.33 15.44
N GLN A 219 -9.36 -0.39 16.41
CA GLN A 219 -9.16 -1.16 17.64
C GLN A 219 -8.95 -2.65 17.36
N LYS A 220 -9.74 -3.25 16.47
CA LYS A 220 -9.57 -4.64 16.04
C LYS A 220 -8.21 -4.87 15.39
N THR A 221 -7.76 -3.96 14.53
CA THR A 221 -6.47 -4.07 13.84
C THR A 221 -5.30 -4.01 14.83
N LEU A 222 -5.36 -3.12 15.82
CA LEU A 222 -4.36 -3.04 16.88
C LEU A 222 -4.37 -4.29 17.78
N GLN A 223 -5.54 -4.86 18.07
CA GLN A 223 -5.69 -6.11 18.85
C GLN A 223 -5.13 -7.33 18.13
N GLU A 224 -5.13 -7.34 16.79
CA GLU A 224 -4.44 -8.37 15.98
C GLU A 224 -2.91 -8.24 16.01
N GLY A 225 -2.37 -7.24 16.72
CA GLY A 225 -0.92 -7.08 16.95
C GLY A 225 -0.21 -6.17 15.98
N VAL A 226 -0.93 -5.35 15.19
CA VAL A 226 -0.31 -4.31 14.36
C VAL A 226 0.18 -3.18 15.25
N PRO A 227 1.46 -2.76 15.17
CA PRO A 227 1.97 -1.62 15.93
C PRO A 227 1.31 -0.31 15.45
N GLU A 228 0.86 0.52 16.38
CA GLU A 228 0.25 1.83 16.10
C GLU A 228 1.12 2.70 15.19
N ALA A 229 2.43 2.72 15.43
CA ALA A 229 3.40 3.49 14.64
C ALA A 229 3.52 3.06 13.16
N LYS A 230 3.02 1.89 12.79
CA LYS A 230 3.00 1.39 11.42
C LYS A 230 1.64 1.50 10.75
N LEU A 231 0.58 1.83 11.49
CA LEU A 231 -0.78 1.86 10.98
C LEU A 231 -1.11 3.22 10.37
N ILE A 232 -1.51 3.23 9.11
CA ILE A 232 -2.03 4.41 8.39
C ILE A 232 -3.51 4.20 8.14
N LEU A 233 -4.34 5.14 8.59
CA LEU A 233 -5.78 5.10 8.39
C LEU A 233 -6.15 5.53 6.97
N GLY A 234 -6.71 4.64 6.17
CA GLY A 234 -7.30 4.93 4.87
C GLY A 234 -8.68 5.56 5.01
N MET A 235 -8.86 6.75 4.46
CA MET A 235 -10.13 7.49 4.47
C MET A 235 -10.66 7.67 3.04
N PRO A 236 -11.99 7.52 2.81
CA PRO A 236 -12.56 7.67 1.49
C PRO A 236 -12.64 9.15 1.09
N LEU A 237 -12.20 9.48 -0.12
CA LEU A 237 -12.44 10.77 -0.78
C LEU A 237 -13.59 10.68 -1.79
N TYR A 238 -14.54 9.79 -1.55
CA TYR A 238 -15.73 9.56 -2.35
C TYR A 238 -16.94 9.31 -1.46
N MET A 239 -18.12 9.42 -2.04
CA MET A 239 -19.39 9.11 -1.37
C MET A 239 -20.25 8.20 -2.23
N ARG A 240 -21.31 7.63 -1.65
CA ARG A 240 -22.30 6.85 -2.37
C ARG A 240 -23.66 7.54 -2.33
N LEU A 241 -24.23 7.72 -3.49
CA LEU A 241 -25.64 8.09 -3.65
C LEU A 241 -26.46 6.79 -3.70
N TRP A 242 -27.41 6.65 -2.80
CA TRP A 242 -28.29 5.48 -2.72
C TRP A 242 -29.64 5.77 -3.31
N GLN A 243 -30.14 4.84 -4.13
CA GLN A 243 -31.50 4.84 -4.63
C GLN A 243 -32.21 3.61 -4.04
N GLU A 244 -33.22 3.87 -3.21
CA GLU A 244 -34.08 2.85 -2.63
C GLU A 244 -35.41 2.78 -3.38
N THR A 245 -35.75 1.61 -3.88
CA THR A 245 -37.05 1.30 -4.49
C THR A 245 -37.51 -0.05 -3.94
N LYS A 246 -38.81 -0.25 -3.82
CA LYS A 246 -39.45 -1.46 -3.21
C LYS A 246 -38.55 -2.71 -3.20
N GLY A 247 -37.83 -2.94 -2.09
CA GLY A 247 -36.97 -4.11 -1.88
C GLY A 247 -35.67 -4.15 -2.69
N LYS A 248 -35.24 -3.03 -3.32
CA LYS A 248 -33.98 -2.94 -4.07
C LYS A 248 -33.21 -1.68 -3.69
N VAL A 249 -31.93 -1.86 -3.42
CA VAL A 249 -30.99 -0.76 -3.19
C VAL A 249 -29.99 -0.72 -4.33
N LYS A 250 -29.70 0.47 -4.84
CA LYS A 250 -28.67 0.69 -5.84
C LYS A 250 -27.77 1.82 -5.39
N ALA A 251 -26.47 1.65 -5.54
CA ALA A 251 -25.47 2.65 -5.25
C ALA A 251 -24.91 3.28 -6.52
N LYS A 252 -24.61 4.59 -6.46
CA LYS A 252 -23.75 5.29 -7.42
C LYS A 252 -22.63 5.94 -6.64
N THR A 253 -21.38 5.62 -6.98
CA THR A 253 -20.21 6.29 -6.40
C THR A 253 -20.04 7.65 -7.03
N LEU A 254 -19.76 8.66 -6.21
CA LEU A 254 -19.46 10.04 -6.58
C LEU A 254 -18.08 10.38 -6.00
N SER A 255 -17.13 10.80 -6.85
CA SER A 255 -15.75 11.21 -6.53
C SER A 255 -15.47 12.62 -7.01
#